data_70cc50b7948a737d081d20579e788136
#
_entry.id   70cc50b7948a737d081d20579e788136
#
_cell.length_a   1.000
_cell.length_b   1.000
_cell.length_c   1.000
_cell.angle_alpha   90.00
_cell.angle_beta   90.00
_cell.angle_gamma   90.00
#
_symmetry.space_group_name_H-M   'P 1'
#
loop_
_entity.id
_entity.type
_entity.pdbx_description
1 polymer ?
#
loop_
_entity_poly.entity_id
_entity_poly.type
_entity_poly.pdbx_seq_one_letter_code
_entity_poly.pdbx_strand_id
1 'polypeptide(L)'
;SFYRENIPVLFFFTGAHEDYHKPTDDWDKIDYQGEKEILDFIYDLIIDISQLQEKPAFAEIETNTTNNQNPVFKVTFGVIPAYGSQKVGLEIDGVSKKDGPAAKAGMKKGDVITAINGKNVRNIYDYMTRLADLKAGQKVKVTINRDDEVVELTLEL
;
A
#
# COMPACT_ATOMS: atom_id res chain seq x y z
N SER A 1 -16.18 1.39 -7.72
CA SER A 1 -16.39 1.42 -6.28
C SER A 1 -17.38 2.52 -5.92
N PHE A 2 -18.02 2.44 -4.79
CA PHE A 2 -19.00 3.43 -4.30
C PHE A 2 -18.47 4.86 -4.28
N TYR A 3 -17.21 5.04 -3.93
CA TYR A 3 -16.55 6.35 -3.95
C TYR A 3 -16.62 7.05 -5.31
N ARG A 4 -16.50 6.31 -6.43
CA ARG A 4 -16.58 6.87 -7.79
C ARG A 4 -17.96 7.37 -8.17
N GLU A 5 -18.98 6.88 -7.47
CA GLU A 5 -20.39 7.27 -7.65
C GLU A 5 -20.81 8.34 -6.63
N ASN A 6 -19.86 8.95 -5.93
CA ASN A 6 -20.09 9.94 -4.88
C ASN A 6 -20.99 9.42 -3.75
N ILE A 7 -20.88 8.11 -3.46
CA ILE A 7 -21.60 7.48 -2.36
C ILE A 7 -20.67 7.40 -1.16
N PRO A 8 -21.06 7.99 0.00
CA PRO A 8 -20.30 7.83 1.23
C PRO A 8 -20.10 6.37 1.57
N VAL A 9 -18.90 5.98 1.94
CA VAL A 9 -18.57 4.59 2.24
C VAL A 9 -17.59 4.53 3.41
N LEU A 10 -17.75 3.53 4.25
CA LEU A 10 -16.82 3.19 5.32
C LEU A 10 -16.22 1.82 5.01
N PHE A 11 -14.95 1.68 5.31
CA PHE A 11 -14.21 0.44 5.16
C PHE A 11 -13.48 0.15 6.47
N PHE A 12 -13.76 -1.00 7.07
CA PHE A 12 -13.15 -1.45 8.30
C PHE A 12 -12.05 -2.44 7.98
N PHE A 13 -10.86 -2.20 8.49
CA PHE A 13 -9.72 -3.05 8.25
C PHE A 13 -8.77 -3.01 9.44
N THR A 14 -8.47 -4.17 10.00
CA THR A 14 -7.61 -4.32 11.18
C THR A 14 -6.12 -4.38 10.86
N GLY A 15 -5.77 -4.30 9.59
CA GLY A 15 -4.39 -4.43 9.12
C GLY A 15 -4.09 -5.84 8.60
N ALA A 16 -2.91 -5.98 8.00
CA ALA A 16 -2.42 -7.27 7.56
C ALA A 16 -1.72 -7.99 8.74
N HIS A 17 -1.89 -9.30 8.79
CA HIS A 17 -1.24 -10.18 9.74
C HIS A 17 -0.31 -11.15 9.01
N GLU A 18 0.45 -11.97 9.78
CA GLU A 18 1.46 -12.85 9.20
C GLU A 18 0.91 -13.82 8.14
N ASP A 19 -0.32 -14.29 8.32
CA ASP A 19 -0.97 -15.24 7.40
C ASP A 19 -1.79 -14.58 6.28
N TYR A 20 -1.87 -13.25 6.24
CA TYR A 20 -2.69 -12.51 5.28
C TYR A 20 -2.45 -12.95 3.83
N HIS A 21 -3.51 -13.38 3.13
CA HIS A 21 -3.49 -13.96 1.79
C HIS A 21 -2.64 -15.23 1.63
N LYS A 22 -2.41 -15.98 2.69
CA LYS A 22 -1.70 -17.28 2.64
C LYS A 22 -2.68 -18.44 2.85
N PRO A 23 -2.33 -19.66 2.37
CA PRO A 23 -3.12 -20.87 2.64
C PRO A 23 -3.22 -21.24 4.12
N THR A 24 -2.42 -20.62 4.96
CA THR A 24 -2.38 -20.82 6.42
C THR A 24 -3.27 -19.86 7.18
N ASP A 25 -4.03 -18.99 6.49
CA ASP A 25 -5.00 -18.08 7.07
C ASP A 25 -6.33 -18.81 7.28
N ASP A 26 -6.37 -19.61 8.35
CA ASP A 26 -7.46 -20.50 8.69
C ASP A 26 -8.32 -19.95 9.85
N TRP A 27 -9.52 -20.50 9.97
CA TRP A 27 -10.55 -20.08 10.91
C TRP A 27 -10.13 -20.15 12.40
N ASP A 28 -9.21 -21.02 12.77
CA ASP A 28 -8.69 -21.20 14.12
C ASP A 28 -7.78 -20.06 14.59
N LYS A 29 -7.37 -19.18 13.65
CA LYS A 29 -6.54 -18.00 13.92
C LYS A 29 -7.35 -16.71 14.04
N ILE A 30 -8.65 -16.76 13.79
CA ILE A 30 -9.53 -15.60 13.89
C ILE A 30 -9.69 -15.18 15.35
N ASP A 31 -9.45 -13.90 15.62
CA ASP A 31 -9.79 -13.28 16.90
C ASP A 31 -11.28 -12.98 16.95
N TYR A 32 -12.08 -13.98 17.30
CA TYR A 32 -13.55 -13.86 17.39
C TYR A 32 -14.01 -12.83 18.43
N GLN A 33 -13.23 -12.61 19.48
CA GLN A 33 -13.58 -11.58 20.46
C GLN A 33 -13.37 -10.18 19.89
N GLY A 34 -12.25 -9.93 19.22
CA GLY A 34 -11.99 -8.68 18.52
C GLY A 34 -12.95 -8.44 17.37
N GLU A 35 -13.30 -9.51 16.60
CA GLU A 35 -14.32 -9.43 15.56
C GLU A 35 -15.68 -9.00 16.14
N LYS A 36 -16.09 -9.59 17.28
CA LYS A 36 -17.34 -9.22 17.94
C LYS A 36 -17.36 -7.75 18.35
N GLU A 37 -16.28 -7.24 18.91
CA GLU A 37 -16.18 -5.82 19.31
C GLU A 37 -16.33 -4.89 18.11
N ILE A 38 -15.73 -5.24 16.96
CA ILE A 38 -15.87 -4.49 15.72
C ILE A 38 -17.31 -4.55 15.20
N LEU A 39 -17.94 -5.73 15.25
CA LEU A 39 -19.33 -5.91 14.81
C LEU A 39 -20.31 -5.12 15.69
N ASP A 40 -20.12 -5.11 17.01
CA ASP A 40 -20.92 -4.29 17.93
C ASP A 40 -20.78 -2.79 17.56
N PHE A 41 -19.57 -2.30 17.34
CA PHE A 41 -19.35 -0.93 16.89
C PHE A 41 -20.02 -0.63 15.54
N ILE A 42 -19.91 -1.54 14.57
CA ILE A 42 -20.54 -1.38 13.24
C ILE A 42 -22.06 -1.37 13.38
N TYR A 43 -22.61 -2.22 14.24
CA TYR A 43 -24.04 -2.27 14.50
C TYR A 43 -24.56 -0.94 15.04
N ASP A 44 -23.92 -0.40 16.07
CA ASP A 44 -24.30 0.89 16.65
C ASP A 44 -24.21 2.00 15.61
N LEU A 45 -23.14 2.03 14.81
CA LEU A 45 -22.97 2.99 13.73
C LEU A 45 -24.08 2.89 12.67
N ILE A 46 -24.51 1.68 12.30
CA ILE A 46 -25.62 1.48 11.36
C ILE A 46 -26.93 2.04 11.95
N ILE A 47 -27.18 1.77 13.22
CA ILE A 47 -28.37 2.31 13.91
C ILE A 47 -28.34 3.84 13.90
N ASP A 48 -27.21 4.45 14.28
CA ASP A 48 -27.05 5.89 14.28
C ASP A 48 -27.29 6.51 12.90
N ILE A 49 -26.64 5.95 11.88
CA ILE A 49 -26.82 6.42 10.48
C ILE A 49 -28.25 6.25 10.01
N SER A 50 -28.93 5.15 10.38
CA SER A 50 -30.31 4.89 9.97
C SER A 50 -31.32 5.87 10.56
N GLN A 51 -30.97 6.51 11.67
CA GLN A 51 -31.80 7.50 12.36
C GLN A 51 -31.56 8.93 11.89
N LEU A 52 -30.56 9.16 11.04
CA LEU A 52 -30.31 10.49 10.49
C LEU A 52 -31.49 11.00 9.67
N GLN A 53 -31.87 12.25 9.90
CA GLN A 53 -32.94 12.90 9.12
C GLN A 53 -32.52 13.18 7.67
N GLU A 54 -31.22 13.40 7.47
CA GLU A 54 -30.62 13.66 6.17
C GLU A 54 -29.53 12.63 5.87
N LYS A 55 -29.38 12.28 4.61
CA LYS A 55 -28.31 11.36 4.17
C LYS A 55 -26.94 12.00 4.45
N PRO A 56 -25.95 11.22 4.89
CA PRO A 56 -24.57 11.70 5.00
C PRO A 56 -24.10 12.32 3.68
N ALA A 57 -23.54 13.53 3.74
CA ALA A 57 -22.97 14.16 2.57
C ALA A 57 -21.69 13.41 2.15
N PHE A 58 -21.53 13.24 0.84
CA PHE A 58 -20.25 12.77 0.32
C PHE A 58 -19.20 13.87 0.50
N ALA A 59 -18.11 13.55 1.16
CA ALA A 59 -16.97 14.44 1.28
C ALA A 59 -15.84 13.93 0.36
N GLU A 60 -15.44 14.77 -0.58
CA GLU A 60 -14.22 14.51 -1.35
C GLU A 60 -13.03 14.66 -0.41
N ILE A 61 -12.21 13.62 -0.31
CA ILE A 61 -10.96 13.72 0.43
C ILE A 61 -10.01 14.58 -0.41
N GLU A 62 -9.73 15.78 0.05
CA GLU A 62 -8.62 16.55 -0.48
C GLU A 62 -7.33 15.77 -0.23
N THR A 63 -6.98 14.88 -1.15
CA THR A 63 -5.61 14.41 -1.20
C THR A 63 -4.78 15.63 -1.54
N ASN A 64 -3.87 16.03 -0.65
CA ASN A 64 -2.85 17.05 -0.91
C ASN A 64 -1.86 16.60 -2.00
N THR A 65 -2.35 15.95 -3.01
CA THR A 65 -1.68 15.67 -4.26
C THR A 65 -2.23 16.65 -5.28
N THR A 66 -1.57 17.80 -5.37
CA THR A 66 -1.62 18.64 -6.57
C THR A 66 -1.32 17.75 -7.79
N ASN A 67 -2.34 17.10 -8.30
CA ASN A 67 -2.55 16.60 -9.65
C ASN A 67 -3.53 15.42 -9.62
N ASN A 68 -4.78 15.70 -9.95
CA ASN A 68 -5.84 14.74 -10.25
C ASN A 68 -5.58 14.01 -11.59
N GLN A 69 -4.43 13.40 -11.71
CA GLN A 69 -4.18 12.37 -12.71
C GLN A 69 -3.70 11.16 -11.95
N ASN A 70 -4.46 10.07 -12.00
CA ASN A 70 -3.88 8.76 -11.68
C ASN A 70 -2.54 8.70 -12.41
N PRO A 71 -1.40 8.62 -11.72
CA PRO A 71 -0.14 8.67 -12.42
C PRO A 71 -0.10 7.50 -13.38
N VAL A 72 -0.09 7.80 -14.67
CA VAL A 72 0.13 6.77 -15.68
C VAL A 72 1.60 6.39 -15.55
N PHE A 73 1.84 5.30 -14.83
CA PHE A 73 3.20 4.79 -14.68
C PHE A 73 3.72 4.31 -16.02
N LYS A 74 4.76 4.96 -16.52
CA LYS A 74 5.44 4.59 -17.77
C LYS A 74 6.39 3.42 -17.56
N VAL A 75 6.73 3.13 -16.31
CA VAL A 75 7.68 2.10 -15.89
C VAL A 75 7.19 1.41 -14.62
N THR A 76 7.77 0.26 -14.33
CA THR A 76 7.55 -0.46 -13.08
C THR A 76 8.87 -1.06 -12.59
N PHE A 77 9.07 -1.10 -11.28
CA PHE A 77 10.16 -1.88 -10.70
C PHE A 77 9.85 -3.38 -10.72
N GLY A 78 8.57 -3.75 -10.78
CA GLY A 78 8.15 -5.14 -10.68
C GLY A 78 8.25 -5.68 -9.25
N VAL A 79 7.98 -4.84 -8.25
CA VAL A 79 7.87 -5.22 -6.83
C VAL A 79 6.41 -5.47 -6.46
N ILE A 80 6.20 -6.32 -5.47
CA ILE A 80 4.91 -6.56 -4.82
C ILE A 80 4.99 -5.89 -3.45
N PRO A 81 4.23 -4.80 -3.21
CA PRO A 81 4.21 -4.15 -1.92
C PRO A 81 3.68 -5.08 -0.82
N ALA A 82 4.28 -5.03 0.35
CA ALA A 82 3.74 -5.64 1.55
C ALA A 82 2.65 -4.75 2.13
N TYR A 83 1.41 -5.21 2.10
CA TYR A 83 0.29 -4.49 2.67
C TYR A 83 0.31 -4.61 4.20
N GLY A 84 0.08 -3.48 4.89
CA GLY A 84 0.03 -3.41 6.35
C GLY A 84 1.40 -3.35 7.05
N SER A 85 2.48 -3.19 6.30
CA SER A 85 3.80 -2.93 6.89
C SER A 85 3.80 -1.64 7.71
N GLN A 86 4.39 -1.70 8.91
CA GLN A 86 4.58 -0.53 9.80
C GLN A 86 5.97 0.11 9.65
N LYS A 87 6.79 -0.42 8.74
CA LYS A 87 8.13 0.10 8.50
C LYS A 87 8.08 1.43 7.75
N VAL A 88 8.99 2.33 8.07
CA VAL A 88 9.13 3.58 7.31
C VAL A 88 9.80 3.26 5.97
N GLY A 89 9.04 3.36 4.88
CA GLY A 89 9.46 2.98 3.54
C GLY A 89 8.39 2.19 2.81
N LEU A 90 8.74 1.60 1.67
CA LEU A 90 7.92 0.61 1.01
C LEU A 90 8.55 -0.78 1.20
N GLU A 91 8.03 -1.53 2.15
CA GLU A 91 8.38 -2.95 2.29
C GLU A 91 7.81 -3.73 1.12
N ILE A 92 8.57 -4.69 0.59
CA ILE A 92 8.13 -5.54 -0.51
C ILE A 92 7.94 -6.99 -0.05
N ASP A 93 6.84 -7.58 -0.49
CA ASP A 93 6.53 -9.01 -0.26
C ASP A 93 7.18 -9.92 -1.32
N GLY A 94 7.77 -9.31 -2.34
CA GLY A 94 8.50 -10.01 -3.38
C GLY A 94 8.64 -9.22 -4.67
N VAL A 95 9.07 -9.92 -5.71
CA VAL A 95 9.17 -9.40 -7.08
C VAL A 95 8.17 -10.12 -7.98
N SER A 96 7.45 -9.36 -8.81
CA SER A 96 6.36 -9.89 -9.65
C SER A 96 6.85 -10.59 -10.92
N LYS A 97 8.06 -10.26 -11.39
CA LYS A 97 8.65 -10.82 -12.61
C LYS A 97 10.11 -11.18 -12.37
N LYS A 98 10.48 -12.43 -12.69
CA LYS A 98 11.87 -12.91 -12.55
C LYS A 98 12.89 -12.14 -13.38
N ASP A 99 12.47 -11.56 -14.51
CA ASP A 99 13.31 -10.79 -15.42
C ASP A 99 13.05 -9.26 -15.32
N GLY A 100 12.29 -8.85 -14.30
CA GLY A 100 11.99 -7.43 -14.08
C GLY A 100 13.16 -6.65 -13.48
N PRO A 101 13.09 -5.30 -13.50
CA PRO A 101 14.14 -4.44 -12.98
C PRO A 101 14.55 -4.76 -11.54
N ALA A 102 13.58 -4.95 -10.64
CA ALA A 102 13.83 -5.28 -9.23
C ALA A 102 14.52 -6.63 -9.06
N ALA A 103 14.07 -7.65 -9.81
CA ALA A 103 14.66 -9.00 -9.75
C ALA A 103 16.12 -8.99 -10.25
N LYS A 104 16.38 -8.32 -11.38
CA LYS A 104 17.75 -8.18 -11.94
C LYS A 104 18.68 -7.43 -11.02
N ALA A 105 18.16 -6.44 -10.28
CA ALA A 105 18.93 -5.71 -9.28
C ALA A 105 19.11 -6.49 -7.96
N GLY A 106 18.52 -7.68 -7.83
CA GLY A 106 18.65 -8.51 -6.64
C GLY A 106 17.76 -8.10 -5.48
N MET A 107 16.65 -7.41 -5.75
CA MET A 107 15.60 -7.17 -4.75
C MET A 107 14.90 -8.47 -4.37
N LYS A 108 14.52 -8.60 -3.11
CA LYS A 108 13.84 -9.78 -2.58
C LYS A 108 12.82 -9.41 -1.51
N LYS A 109 11.97 -10.35 -1.16
CA LYS A 109 11.01 -10.23 -0.06
C LYS A 109 11.68 -9.73 1.22
N GLY A 110 11.02 -8.80 1.91
CA GLY A 110 11.47 -8.20 3.17
C GLY A 110 12.33 -6.94 3.00
N ASP A 111 12.80 -6.63 1.77
CA ASP A 111 13.47 -5.36 1.50
C ASP A 111 12.51 -4.19 1.73
N VAL A 112 13.01 -3.10 2.30
CA VAL A 112 12.26 -1.86 2.49
C VAL A 112 12.89 -0.77 1.65
N ILE A 113 12.19 -0.31 0.62
CA ILE A 113 12.64 0.82 -0.21
C ILE A 113 12.51 2.11 0.60
N THR A 114 13.64 2.77 0.88
CA THR A 114 13.71 3.98 1.69
C THR A 114 14.03 5.24 0.87
N ALA A 115 14.66 5.09 -0.32
CA ALA A 115 14.88 6.20 -1.23
C ALA A 115 14.99 5.75 -2.70
N ILE A 116 14.65 6.65 -3.61
CA ILE A 116 14.81 6.51 -5.07
C ILE A 116 15.53 7.76 -5.59
N ASN A 117 16.68 7.57 -6.24
CA ASN A 117 17.56 8.67 -6.70
C ASN A 117 17.81 9.72 -5.61
N GLY A 118 18.06 9.28 -4.37
CA GLY A 118 18.30 10.13 -3.21
C GLY A 118 17.08 10.84 -2.64
N LYS A 119 15.88 10.64 -3.23
CA LYS A 119 14.62 11.20 -2.70
C LYS A 119 13.96 10.16 -1.80
N ASN A 120 13.63 10.57 -0.57
CA ASN A 120 13.03 9.68 0.42
C ASN A 120 11.71 9.05 -0.04
N VAL A 121 11.50 7.80 0.35
CA VAL A 121 10.28 7.02 0.25
C VAL A 121 9.89 6.61 1.67
N ARG A 122 8.82 7.16 2.21
CA ARG A 122 8.33 6.90 3.58
C ARG A 122 7.15 5.94 3.59
N ASN A 123 6.48 5.81 2.44
CA ASN A 123 5.27 5.00 2.26
C ASN A 123 5.03 4.73 0.76
N ILE A 124 3.97 3.98 0.46
CA ILE A 124 3.58 3.65 -0.91
C ILE A 124 3.27 4.89 -1.77
N TYR A 125 2.74 5.97 -1.19
CA TYR A 125 2.40 7.18 -1.96
C TYR A 125 3.66 7.92 -2.40
N ASP A 126 4.67 8.03 -1.53
CA ASP A 126 5.97 8.56 -1.91
C ASP A 126 6.59 7.72 -3.04
N TYR A 127 6.54 6.39 -2.93
CA TYR A 127 7.02 5.48 -3.97
C TYR A 127 6.32 5.73 -5.32
N MET A 128 4.98 5.80 -5.32
CA MET A 128 4.20 6.07 -6.53
C MET A 128 4.57 7.42 -7.15
N THR A 129 4.73 8.45 -6.34
CA THR A 129 5.16 9.78 -6.79
C THR A 129 6.54 9.73 -7.45
N ARG A 130 7.51 9.02 -6.83
CA ARG A 130 8.86 8.88 -7.42
C ARG A 130 8.84 8.06 -8.70
N LEU A 131 8.02 6.99 -8.74
CA LEU A 131 7.89 6.13 -9.91
C LEU A 131 7.31 6.89 -11.13
N ALA A 132 6.37 7.81 -10.90
CA ALA A 132 5.75 8.62 -11.96
C ALA A 132 6.75 9.53 -12.69
N ASP A 133 7.80 9.96 -12.00
CA ASP A 133 8.86 10.82 -12.58
C ASP A 133 9.85 10.04 -13.48
N LEU A 134 9.81 8.70 -13.46
CA LEU A 134 10.79 7.86 -14.13
C LEU A 134 10.38 7.52 -15.56
N LYS A 135 11.38 7.17 -16.38
CA LYS A 135 11.21 6.83 -17.81
C LYS A 135 11.89 5.50 -18.12
N ALA A 136 11.37 4.79 -19.12
CA ALA A 136 12.02 3.58 -19.63
C ALA A 136 13.44 3.87 -20.12
N GLY A 137 14.32 2.91 -19.89
CA GLY A 137 15.75 3.00 -20.23
C GLY A 137 16.61 3.77 -19.21
N GLN A 138 16.03 4.27 -18.12
CA GLN A 138 16.80 4.93 -17.07
C GLN A 138 17.46 3.92 -16.12
N LYS A 139 18.67 4.25 -15.66
CA LYS A 139 19.30 3.65 -14.50
C LYS A 139 18.91 4.43 -13.27
N VAL A 140 18.34 3.75 -12.30
CA VAL A 140 17.76 4.33 -11.09
C VAL A 140 18.46 3.76 -9.88
N LYS A 141 19.00 4.62 -9.02
CA LYS A 141 19.54 4.22 -7.72
C LYS A 141 18.43 4.07 -6.72
N VAL A 142 18.33 2.91 -6.10
CA VAL A 142 17.35 2.61 -5.08
C VAL A 142 18.06 2.22 -3.80
N THR A 143 17.78 2.97 -2.74
CA THR A 143 18.26 2.63 -1.40
C THR A 143 17.22 1.78 -0.72
N ILE A 144 17.63 0.64 -0.21
CA ILE A 144 16.79 -0.27 0.57
C ILE A 144 17.39 -0.50 1.96
N ASN A 145 16.54 -0.85 2.90
CA ASN A 145 16.94 -1.47 4.16
C ASN A 145 16.66 -2.97 4.03
N ARG A 146 17.69 -3.79 4.25
CA ARG A 146 17.63 -5.25 4.24
C ARG A 146 18.28 -5.77 5.51
N ASP A 147 17.50 -6.43 6.35
CA ASP A 147 18.00 -7.00 7.62
C ASP A 147 18.74 -5.93 8.49
N ASP A 148 18.17 -4.71 8.54
CA ASP A 148 18.72 -3.52 9.21
C ASP A 148 20.00 -2.93 8.58
N GLU A 149 20.44 -3.45 7.44
CA GLU A 149 21.54 -2.90 6.66
C GLU A 149 21.03 -2.05 5.49
N VAL A 150 21.68 -0.90 5.28
CA VAL A 150 21.40 -0.02 4.15
C VAL A 150 22.15 -0.50 2.91
N VAL A 151 21.41 -0.85 1.87
CA VAL A 151 21.97 -1.34 0.60
C VAL A 151 21.52 -0.43 -0.54
N GLU A 152 22.46 -0.06 -1.41
CA GLU A 152 22.17 0.68 -2.65
C GLU A 152 22.15 -0.28 -3.84
N LEU A 153 21.05 -0.31 -4.57
CA LEU A 153 20.85 -1.10 -5.78
C LEU A 153 20.69 -0.19 -6.98
N THR A 154 21.08 -0.66 -8.15
CA THR A 154 20.84 0.04 -9.42
C THR A 154 19.85 -0.77 -10.26
N LEU A 155 18.72 -0.16 -10.58
CA LEU A 155 17.68 -0.74 -11.43
C LEU A 155 17.80 -0.15 -12.86
N GLU A 156 17.68 -1.00 -13.86
CA GLU A 156 17.52 -0.59 -15.26
C GLU A 156 16.04 -0.76 -15.65
N LEU A 157 15.38 0.33 -15.99
CA LEU A 157 13.94 0.39 -16.27
C LEU A 157 13.60 0.14 -17.73
#